data_a40f4393891fc2e7ad981afa2287d764
#
_entry.id   a40f4393891fc2e7ad981afa2287d764
#
_cell.length_a   1.000
_cell.length_b   1.000
_cell.length_c   1.000
_cell.angle_alpha   90.00
_cell.angle_beta   90.00
_cell.angle_gamma   90.00
#
_symmetry.space_group_name_H-M   'P 1'
#
loop_
_entity.id
_entity.type
_entity.pdbx_description
1 polymer ?
#
loop_
_entity_poly.entity_id
_entity_poly.type
_entity_poly.pdbx_seq_one_letter_code
_entity_poly.pdbx_strand_id
1 'polypeptide(L)'
;MPPQAQILSDMVLANNHFTNEWPVPGCSSCLPGAHPSTIWTRATYFEGVLGLYRINHDPSIYNYAVQWGTFPNWSLRNGDTDTSPDDQGAGQEYIELYQFDTTQTNRLTHIVNNVNSWVKGNVGLKQWTYVDSIHMSMPAFAKLSVLDSNVISGLKTNYTYSPQMYSYFHFIKSVYGRSNGLYNATDHLWCRDTNFLSNYTASDGTKQKCYWSRGNGWAFAALARTMDVLPTNDLHYAEYLQTFQDMAAALKAVQRPDGFWNVNLGYTNDYPGPESSGTACFTYGMAWGINHGYLSSTTYLPTVINGWNALAIGALHHSSGADNGFLGYEQSTGSKPSDGQPVTYTSVPNFDDFGLGLFLLAGSQLYQLSASPGITLAAPVLTDNQVQLNFTVISSLTNATLELLQTGQLGTAWTTNTTAALTTNVAGISYCYTVTNIAPTGFYRIQSSP
;
A
#
# COMPACT_ATOMS: atom_id res chain seq x y z
N MET A 1 10.00 -8.20 -15.05
CA MET A 1 10.01 -7.58 -13.71
C MET A 1 11.33 -6.85 -13.52
N PRO A 2 11.36 -5.59 -13.03
CA PRO A 2 12.62 -4.93 -12.69
C PRO A 2 13.37 -5.71 -11.59
N PRO A 3 14.72 -5.75 -11.64
CA PRO A 3 15.51 -6.37 -10.57
C PRO A 3 15.30 -5.66 -9.23
N GLN A 4 15.31 -6.40 -8.11
CA GLN A 4 15.19 -5.83 -6.76
C GLN A 4 16.18 -4.68 -6.49
N ALA A 5 17.44 -4.87 -6.93
CA ALA A 5 18.47 -3.85 -6.76
C ALA A 5 18.11 -2.52 -7.45
N GLN A 6 17.47 -2.59 -8.63
CA GLN A 6 17.03 -1.39 -9.34
C GLN A 6 15.86 -0.73 -8.61
N ILE A 7 14.85 -1.51 -8.20
CA ILE A 7 13.70 -0.99 -7.44
C ILE A 7 14.18 -0.27 -6.18
N LEU A 8 15.08 -0.90 -5.42
CA LEU A 8 15.64 -0.30 -4.21
C LEU A 8 16.45 0.97 -4.51
N SER A 9 17.26 0.94 -5.58
CA SER A 9 18.04 2.10 -6.03
C SER A 9 17.15 3.31 -6.35
N ASP A 10 16.06 3.08 -7.08
CA ASP A 10 15.09 4.15 -7.44
C ASP A 10 14.40 4.71 -6.20
N MET A 11 13.99 3.85 -5.27
CA MET A 11 13.38 4.27 -4.00
C MET A 11 14.35 5.09 -3.14
N VAL A 12 15.61 4.64 -3.02
CA VAL A 12 16.64 5.35 -2.25
C VAL A 12 16.99 6.68 -2.91
N LEU A 13 17.07 6.72 -4.24
CA LEU A 13 17.32 7.96 -4.99
C LEU A 13 16.23 9.00 -4.68
N ALA A 14 14.98 8.62 -4.79
CA ALA A 14 13.84 9.51 -4.53
C ALA A 14 13.78 9.96 -3.07
N ASN A 15 13.99 9.05 -2.13
CA ASN A 15 14.02 9.38 -0.71
C ASN A 15 15.18 10.33 -0.36
N ASN A 16 16.35 10.12 -0.93
CA ASN A 16 17.52 10.98 -0.70
C ASN A 16 17.31 12.40 -1.23
N HIS A 17 16.64 12.54 -2.38
CA HIS A 17 16.27 13.86 -2.89
C HIS A 17 15.46 14.62 -1.84
N PHE A 18 14.41 14.01 -1.32
CA PHE A 18 13.55 14.63 -0.31
C PHE A 18 14.28 14.91 1.02
N THR A 19 15.05 13.94 1.55
CA THR A 19 15.74 14.12 2.83
C THR A 19 16.87 15.15 2.77
N ASN A 20 17.47 15.37 1.60
CA ASN A 20 18.43 16.46 1.39
C ASN A 20 17.76 17.83 1.42
N GLU A 21 16.55 17.95 0.90
CA GLU A 21 15.75 19.16 0.95
C GLU A 21 15.19 19.40 2.36
N TRP A 22 14.72 18.33 3.01
CA TRP A 22 14.09 18.36 4.33
C TRP A 22 14.91 17.59 5.39
N PRO A 23 16.13 18.05 5.75
CA PRO A 23 16.99 17.32 6.67
C PRO A 23 16.45 17.24 8.11
N VAL A 24 15.49 18.11 8.46
CA VAL A 24 14.79 18.10 9.75
C VAL A 24 13.32 17.75 9.52
N PRO A 25 12.93 16.48 9.61
CA PRO A 25 11.64 15.98 9.12
C PRO A 25 10.42 16.53 9.86
N GLY A 26 10.60 16.87 11.13
CA GLY A 26 9.52 17.39 12.00
C GLY A 26 9.38 18.92 11.98
N CYS A 27 10.25 19.64 11.32
CA CYS A 27 10.20 21.10 11.36
C CYS A 27 9.10 21.65 10.45
N SER A 28 8.19 22.44 11.03
CA SER A 28 7.07 23.07 10.32
C SER A 28 7.34 24.50 9.85
N SER A 29 8.55 25.02 10.05
CA SER A 29 8.90 26.41 9.74
C SER A 29 10.35 26.61 9.32
N CYS A 30 11.14 25.53 9.16
CA CYS A 30 12.57 25.64 8.88
C CYS A 30 12.89 26.10 7.46
N LEU A 31 12.00 25.84 6.51
CA LEU A 31 12.21 26.13 5.09
C LEU A 31 11.01 26.87 4.51
N PRO A 32 11.22 27.66 3.45
CA PRO A 32 10.10 28.25 2.69
C PRO A 32 9.16 27.16 2.18
N GLY A 33 7.86 27.36 2.35
CA GLY A 33 6.85 26.37 1.96
C GLY A 33 6.63 25.24 2.98
N ALA A 34 7.31 25.28 4.14
CA ALA A 34 7.07 24.33 5.22
C ALA A 34 5.60 24.34 5.68
N HIS A 35 5.09 23.17 6.05
CA HIS A 35 3.74 22.96 6.55
C HIS A 35 3.77 22.17 7.87
N PRO A 36 2.66 22.09 8.61
CA PRO A 36 2.61 21.31 9.85
C PRO A 36 3.11 19.89 9.63
N SER A 37 4.06 19.44 10.44
CA SER A 37 4.73 18.13 10.26
C SER A 37 3.79 16.93 10.42
N THR A 38 2.65 17.12 11.07
CA THR A 38 1.64 16.08 11.30
C THR A 38 0.46 16.15 10.33
N ILE A 39 0.55 16.97 9.28
CA ILE A 39 -0.46 17.01 8.21
C ILE A 39 -0.44 15.70 7.41
N TRP A 40 -1.58 15.34 6.83
CA TRP A 40 -1.76 14.11 6.08
C TRP A 40 -0.72 13.91 4.96
N THR A 41 -0.27 14.96 4.28
CA THR A 41 0.72 14.84 3.21
C THR A 41 2.04 14.29 3.72
N ARG A 42 2.54 14.85 4.83
CA ARG A 42 3.76 14.38 5.49
C ARG A 42 3.58 12.99 6.11
N ALA A 43 2.41 12.69 6.67
CA ALA A 43 2.08 11.36 7.17
C ALA A 43 2.16 10.31 6.05
N THR A 44 1.57 10.58 4.89
CA THR A 44 1.65 9.69 3.73
C THR A 44 3.09 9.50 3.23
N TYR A 45 3.94 10.52 3.30
CA TYR A 45 5.37 10.33 3.02
C TYR A 45 5.98 9.29 3.95
N PHE A 46 5.70 9.36 5.25
CA PHE A 46 6.25 8.40 6.21
C PHE A 46 5.66 6.99 6.09
N GLU A 47 4.47 6.82 5.52
CA GLU A 47 4.00 5.48 5.09
C GLU A 47 5.00 4.82 4.14
N GLY A 48 5.43 5.56 3.12
CA GLY A 48 6.42 5.09 2.16
C GLY A 48 7.80 4.90 2.76
N VAL A 49 8.25 5.82 3.63
CA VAL A 49 9.54 5.72 4.34
C VAL A 49 9.60 4.45 5.18
N LEU A 50 8.54 4.11 5.91
CA LEU A 50 8.49 2.88 6.68
C LEU A 50 8.39 1.64 5.77
N GLY A 51 7.74 1.75 4.61
CA GLY A 51 7.79 0.74 3.56
C GLY A 51 9.21 0.48 3.05
N LEU A 52 9.99 1.54 2.80
CA LEU A 52 11.40 1.45 2.42
C LEU A 52 12.24 0.85 3.54
N TYR A 53 12.04 1.29 4.79
CA TYR A 53 12.76 0.73 5.93
C TYR A 53 12.54 -0.78 6.10
N ARG A 54 11.32 -1.27 5.89
CA ARG A 54 11.01 -2.71 5.99
C ARG A 54 11.79 -3.58 5.02
N ILE A 55 12.27 -3.04 3.91
CA ILE A 55 13.00 -3.81 2.90
C ILE A 55 14.51 -3.63 2.98
N ASN A 56 15.03 -2.46 3.40
CA ASN A 56 16.47 -2.22 3.44
C ASN A 56 17.08 -2.21 4.85
N HIS A 57 16.25 -2.06 5.88
CA HIS A 57 16.66 -1.99 7.29
C HIS A 57 17.74 -0.95 7.60
N ASP A 58 17.81 0.14 6.80
CA ASP A 58 18.77 1.20 7.01
C ASP A 58 18.40 2.03 8.26
N PRO A 59 19.25 2.04 9.31
CA PRO A 59 18.96 2.76 10.54
C PRO A 59 18.77 4.26 10.33
N SER A 60 19.35 4.86 9.30
CA SER A 60 19.21 6.28 9.02
C SER A 60 17.78 6.64 8.65
N ILE A 61 17.10 5.78 7.87
CA ILE A 61 15.70 5.91 7.48
C ILE A 61 14.78 5.77 8.68
N TYR A 62 15.02 4.77 9.53
CA TYR A 62 14.27 4.61 10.77
C TYR A 62 14.43 5.81 11.71
N ASN A 63 15.67 6.27 11.91
CA ASN A 63 15.96 7.41 12.77
C ASN A 63 15.30 8.70 12.25
N TYR A 64 15.24 8.89 10.92
CA TYR A 64 14.56 10.02 10.31
C TYR A 64 13.05 9.99 10.62
N ALA A 65 12.41 8.82 10.52
CA ALA A 65 11.01 8.67 10.89
C ALA A 65 10.77 8.87 12.41
N VAL A 66 11.68 8.39 13.26
CA VAL A 66 11.59 8.62 14.71
C VAL A 66 11.75 10.11 15.05
N GLN A 67 12.67 10.82 14.39
CA GLN A 67 12.83 12.28 14.57
C GLN A 67 11.54 13.01 14.20
N TRP A 68 10.89 12.62 13.10
CA TRP A 68 9.61 13.19 12.71
C TRP A 68 8.55 13.08 13.80
N GLY A 69 8.32 11.89 14.33
CA GLY A 69 7.31 11.67 15.38
C GLY A 69 7.69 12.30 16.73
N THR A 70 8.99 12.35 17.05
CA THR A 70 9.48 12.95 18.31
C THR A 70 9.31 14.45 18.33
N PHE A 71 9.45 15.14 17.21
CA PHE A 71 9.37 16.60 17.11
C PHE A 71 8.03 17.14 17.63
N PRO A 72 6.86 16.66 17.21
CA PRO A 72 5.56 17.02 17.77
C PRO A 72 5.20 16.24 19.05
N ASN A 73 6.14 15.51 19.63
CA ASN A 73 5.89 14.62 20.78
C ASN A 73 4.77 13.60 20.51
N TRP A 74 4.75 13.02 19.31
CA TRP A 74 3.77 12.03 18.84
C TRP A 74 2.32 12.54 18.81
N SER A 75 2.13 13.87 18.89
CA SER A 75 0.80 14.47 18.84
C SER A 75 0.20 14.38 17.43
N LEU A 76 -1.13 14.37 17.37
CA LEU A 76 -1.88 14.56 16.14
C LEU A 76 -2.02 16.07 15.86
N ARG A 77 -2.30 16.42 14.60
CA ARG A 77 -2.32 17.82 14.12
C ARG A 77 -3.18 18.75 14.97
N ASN A 78 -4.42 18.36 15.26
CA ASN A 78 -5.38 19.17 16.03
C ASN A 78 -5.70 18.56 17.41
N GLY A 79 -4.93 17.56 17.84
CA GLY A 79 -5.04 16.94 19.15
C GLY A 79 -5.99 15.74 19.23
N ASP A 80 -6.11 15.21 20.45
CA ASP A 80 -6.75 13.91 20.70
C ASP A 80 -8.27 13.89 20.52
N THR A 81 -8.91 15.04 20.48
CA THR A 81 -10.38 15.16 20.38
C THR A 81 -10.84 15.63 19.00
N ASP A 82 -9.92 15.84 18.08
CA ASP A 82 -10.29 16.23 16.72
C ASP A 82 -11.07 15.14 15.99
N THR A 83 -11.97 15.56 15.13
CA THR A 83 -12.87 14.68 14.38
C THR A 83 -12.60 14.69 12.87
N SER A 84 -11.45 15.21 12.46
CA SER A 84 -10.99 15.11 11.07
C SER A 84 -10.28 13.77 10.82
N PRO A 85 -10.72 12.96 9.86
CA PRO A 85 -10.00 11.74 9.48
C PRO A 85 -8.54 12.01 9.09
N ASP A 86 -8.26 13.15 8.46
CA ASP A 86 -6.93 13.53 8.00
C ASP A 86 -5.89 13.57 9.13
N ASP A 87 -6.32 13.91 10.35
CA ASP A 87 -5.45 14.04 11.52
C ASP A 87 -5.03 12.66 12.08
N GLN A 88 -5.72 11.58 11.72
CA GLN A 88 -5.35 10.22 12.10
C GLN A 88 -4.22 9.65 11.22
N GLY A 89 -3.93 10.27 10.07
CA GLY A 89 -2.86 9.82 9.17
C GLY A 89 -1.53 9.64 9.91
N ALA A 90 -1.05 10.69 10.61
CA ALA A 90 0.21 10.60 11.37
C ALA A 90 0.18 9.48 12.43
N GLY A 91 -0.98 9.26 13.05
CA GLY A 91 -1.16 8.21 14.04
C GLY A 91 -0.96 6.80 13.50
N GLN A 92 -1.24 6.55 12.21
CA GLN A 92 -1.00 5.26 11.60
C GLN A 92 0.49 4.90 11.63
N GLU A 93 1.34 5.89 11.36
CA GLU A 93 2.78 5.70 11.29
C GLU A 93 3.39 5.64 12.69
N TYR A 94 2.81 6.33 13.67
CA TYR A 94 3.20 6.18 15.08
C TYR A 94 2.94 4.75 15.59
N ILE A 95 1.84 4.12 15.18
CA ILE A 95 1.56 2.72 15.50
C ILE A 95 2.61 1.80 14.85
N GLU A 96 2.99 2.05 13.59
CA GLU A 96 4.02 1.27 12.91
C GLU A 96 5.40 1.42 13.56
N LEU A 97 5.78 2.64 13.92
CA LEU A 97 7.02 2.90 14.65
C LEU A 97 7.02 2.23 16.04
N TYR A 98 5.87 2.16 16.71
CA TYR A 98 5.73 1.38 17.93
C TYR A 98 5.93 -0.13 17.66
N GLN A 99 5.41 -0.67 16.55
CA GLN A 99 5.59 -2.09 16.21
C GLN A 99 7.07 -2.46 15.94
N PHE A 100 7.89 -1.51 15.47
CA PHE A 100 9.34 -1.71 15.34
C PHE A 100 10.08 -1.67 16.68
N ASP A 101 9.57 -0.90 17.66
CA ASP A 101 10.12 -0.82 19.01
C ASP A 101 8.99 -0.71 20.02
N THR A 102 8.53 -1.87 20.50
CA THR A 102 7.39 -2.02 21.42
C THR A 102 7.67 -1.51 22.85
N THR A 103 8.90 -1.09 23.17
CA THR A 103 9.22 -0.45 24.42
C THR A 103 8.75 1.01 24.48
N GLN A 104 8.48 1.63 23.33
CA GLN A 104 8.13 3.04 23.19
C GLN A 104 6.61 3.26 23.17
N THR A 105 5.92 2.90 24.26
CA THR A 105 4.45 2.98 24.35
C THR A 105 3.90 4.40 24.23
N ASN A 106 4.70 5.45 24.48
CA ASN A 106 4.34 6.84 24.32
C ASN A 106 3.96 7.19 22.86
N ARG A 107 4.46 6.44 21.87
CA ARG A 107 4.11 6.60 20.46
C ARG A 107 2.61 6.36 20.18
N LEU A 108 1.95 5.59 21.05
CA LEU A 108 0.53 5.24 20.91
C LEU A 108 -0.42 6.21 21.60
N THR A 109 0.06 7.04 22.53
CA THR A 109 -0.79 7.79 23.46
C THR A 109 -1.84 8.62 22.72
N HIS A 110 -1.43 9.47 21.80
CA HIS A 110 -2.32 10.41 21.14
C HIS A 110 -3.29 9.74 20.16
N ILE A 111 -2.79 8.81 19.34
CA ILE A 111 -3.68 8.10 18.38
C ILE A 111 -4.69 7.21 19.10
N VAL A 112 -4.31 6.53 20.18
CA VAL A 112 -5.25 5.73 20.97
C VAL A 112 -6.29 6.62 21.65
N ASN A 113 -5.89 7.75 22.23
CA ASN A 113 -6.82 8.72 22.81
C ASN A 113 -7.81 9.26 21.77
N ASN A 114 -7.32 9.62 20.59
CA ASN A 114 -8.16 10.12 19.52
C ASN A 114 -9.18 9.06 19.06
N VAL A 115 -8.75 7.86 18.71
CA VAL A 115 -9.66 6.80 18.27
C VAL A 115 -10.63 6.38 19.37
N ASN A 116 -10.19 6.35 20.65
CA ASN A 116 -11.07 6.13 21.79
C ASN A 116 -12.13 7.24 21.92
N SER A 117 -11.74 8.50 21.69
CA SER A 117 -12.70 9.62 21.73
C SER A 117 -13.78 9.47 20.66
N TRP A 118 -13.43 8.99 19.48
CA TRP A 118 -14.38 8.70 18.41
C TRP A 118 -15.34 7.58 18.78
N VAL A 119 -14.85 6.46 19.29
CA VAL A 119 -15.68 5.31 19.65
C VAL A 119 -16.54 5.63 20.87
N LYS A 120 -15.98 6.23 21.93
CA LYS A 120 -16.69 6.61 23.15
C LYS A 120 -17.67 7.74 22.94
N GLY A 121 -17.26 8.75 22.20
CA GLY A 121 -18.06 9.93 21.89
C GLY A 121 -19.16 9.65 20.87
N ASN A 122 -19.20 8.43 20.31
CA ASN A 122 -20.10 8.07 19.21
C ASN A 122 -20.04 9.13 18.10
N VAL A 123 -18.80 9.47 17.70
CA VAL A 123 -18.55 10.47 16.66
C VAL A 123 -19.32 10.06 15.42
N GLY A 124 -20.11 10.99 14.89
CA GLY A 124 -21.08 10.70 13.85
C GLY A 124 -20.42 10.15 12.58
N LEU A 125 -21.05 9.19 11.92
CA LEU A 125 -20.57 8.58 10.67
C LEU A 125 -20.30 9.63 9.58
N LYS A 126 -20.94 10.79 9.66
CA LYS A 126 -20.76 11.95 8.75
C LYS A 126 -19.39 12.60 8.82
N GLN A 127 -18.47 12.15 9.67
CA GLN A 127 -17.08 12.58 9.59
C GLN A 127 -16.37 11.97 8.36
N TRP A 128 -16.83 10.82 7.90
CA TRP A 128 -16.38 10.27 6.62
C TRP A 128 -17.33 10.69 5.49
N THR A 129 -17.08 11.86 4.90
CA THR A 129 -17.90 12.44 3.83
C THR A 129 -17.17 12.58 2.51
N TYR A 130 -15.93 12.14 2.47
CA TYR A 130 -15.07 12.12 1.28
C TYR A 130 -14.20 10.87 1.31
N VAL A 131 -13.89 10.34 0.12
CA VAL A 131 -13.23 9.04 -0.04
C VAL A 131 -11.85 8.97 0.61
N ASP A 132 -11.15 10.10 0.69
CA ASP A 132 -9.82 10.23 1.33
C ASP A 132 -9.85 9.79 2.80
N SER A 133 -11.00 9.96 3.48
CA SER A 133 -11.21 9.52 4.87
C SER A 133 -10.90 8.04 5.08
N ILE A 134 -11.12 7.21 4.05
CA ILE A 134 -10.83 5.78 4.11
C ILE A 134 -9.32 5.58 4.33
N HIS A 135 -8.48 6.27 3.55
CA HIS A 135 -7.02 6.16 3.68
C HIS A 135 -6.50 6.74 4.99
N MET A 136 -7.00 7.90 5.34
CA MET A 136 -6.50 8.65 6.49
C MET A 136 -6.84 7.99 7.82
N SER A 137 -7.94 7.24 7.90
CA SER A 137 -8.50 6.78 9.17
C SER A 137 -8.58 5.24 9.29
N MET A 138 -9.04 4.55 8.25
CA MET A 138 -9.35 3.12 8.32
C MET A 138 -8.17 2.24 8.79
N PRO A 139 -6.93 2.42 8.27
CA PRO A 139 -5.79 1.61 8.73
C PRO A 139 -5.42 1.85 10.19
N ALA A 140 -5.66 3.05 10.75
CA ALA A 140 -5.43 3.31 12.17
C ALA A 140 -6.35 2.47 13.05
N PHE A 141 -7.65 2.43 12.73
CA PHE A 141 -8.61 1.57 13.42
C PHE A 141 -8.25 0.09 13.31
N ALA A 142 -7.86 -0.37 12.12
CA ALA A 142 -7.46 -1.76 11.87
C ALA A 142 -6.24 -2.13 12.72
N LYS A 143 -5.17 -1.33 12.67
CA LYS A 143 -3.94 -1.54 13.46
C LYS A 143 -4.23 -1.58 14.95
N LEU A 144 -5.04 -0.66 15.46
CA LEU A 144 -5.41 -0.64 16.88
C LEU A 144 -6.29 -1.84 17.28
N SER A 145 -7.10 -2.38 16.37
CA SER A 145 -7.97 -3.53 16.66
C SER A 145 -7.20 -4.81 16.95
N VAL A 146 -6.00 -4.95 16.40
CA VAL A 146 -5.14 -6.15 16.53
C VAL A 146 -4.02 -5.99 17.55
N LEU A 147 -3.80 -4.78 18.07
CA LEU A 147 -2.81 -4.60 19.15
C LEU A 147 -3.26 -5.26 20.44
N ASP A 148 -2.31 -5.92 21.13
CA ASP A 148 -2.56 -6.57 22.42
C ASP A 148 -3.09 -5.55 23.44
N SER A 149 -4.22 -5.88 24.06
CA SER A 149 -4.84 -5.07 25.12
C SER A 149 -3.96 -4.91 26.35
N ASN A 150 -3.04 -5.84 26.61
CA ASN A 150 -2.11 -5.75 27.75
C ASN A 150 -1.03 -4.68 27.51
N VAL A 151 -0.63 -4.48 26.26
CA VAL A 151 0.39 -3.49 25.88
C VAL A 151 -0.13 -2.06 26.00
N ILE A 152 -1.40 -1.86 25.73
CA ILE A 152 -2.08 -0.58 25.83
C ILE A 152 -3.05 -0.52 27.01
N SER A 153 -2.83 -1.39 28.02
CA SER A 153 -3.60 -1.37 29.28
C SER A 153 -3.44 0.00 29.96
N GLY A 154 -4.55 0.68 30.17
CA GLY A 154 -4.59 2.08 30.62
C GLY A 154 -4.83 3.11 29.50
N LEU A 155 -4.51 2.80 28.24
CA LEU A 155 -4.87 3.61 27.08
C LEU A 155 -6.09 3.03 26.36
N LYS A 156 -6.18 1.70 26.21
CA LYS A 156 -7.29 1.00 25.57
C LYS A 156 -8.32 0.59 26.63
N THR A 157 -9.44 1.21 26.64
CA THR A 157 -10.64 0.70 27.32
C THR A 157 -11.30 -0.32 26.38
N ASN A 158 -12.20 -1.20 26.86
CA ASN A 158 -12.86 -2.30 26.15
C ASN A 158 -13.63 -1.90 24.87
N TYR A 159 -13.00 -1.09 24.00
CA TYR A 159 -13.60 -0.66 22.73
C TYR A 159 -13.28 -1.64 21.61
N THR A 160 -14.28 -1.88 20.78
CA THR A 160 -14.17 -2.69 19.57
C THR A 160 -13.97 -1.76 18.37
N TYR A 161 -12.73 -1.63 17.92
CA TYR A 161 -12.37 -0.70 16.83
C TYR A 161 -12.84 -1.20 15.47
N SER A 162 -12.72 -2.50 15.16
CA SER A 162 -13.10 -3.05 13.85
C SER A 162 -14.58 -2.86 13.50
N PRO A 163 -15.57 -3.11 14.39
CA PRO A 163 -16.97 -2.82 14.08
C PRO A 163 -17.28 -1.33 13.88
N GLN A 164 -16.60 -0.45 14.62
CA GLN A 164 -16.75 0.99 14.42
C GLN A 164 -16.16 1.43 13.07
N MET A 165 -14.98 0.95 12.73
CA MET A 165 -14.35 1.15 11.43
C MET A 165 -15.27 0.71 10.29
N TYR A 166 -15.86 -0.48 10.39
CA TYR A 166 -16.81 -0.97 9.41
C TYR A 166 -18.03 -0.05 9.29
N SER A 167 -18.54 0.46 10.39
CA SER A 167 -19.68 1.38 10.36
C SER A 167 -19.39 2.64 9.55
N TYR A 168 -18.19 3.22 9.67
CA TYR A 168 -17.75 4.35 8.84
C TYR A 168 -17.57 3.95 7.38
N PHE A 169 -16.90 2.83 7.12
CA PHE A 169 -16.67 2.33 5.76
C PHE A 169 -18.01 2.02 5.05
N HIS A 170 -18.91 1.30 5.72
CA HIS A 170 -20.21 0.99 5.15
C HIS A 170 -21.05 2.26 4.89
N PHE A 171 -20.98 3.22 5.80
CA PHE A 171 -21.67 4.49 5.63
C PHE A 171 -21.23 5.22 4.38
N ILE A 172 -19.93 5.45 4.21
CA ILE A 172 -19.40 6.17 3.04
C ILE A 172 -19.59 5.38 1.75
N LYS A 173 -19.44 4.06 1.80
CA LYS A 173 -19.58 3.17 0.65
C LYS A 173 -21.02 3.12 0.12
N SER A 174 -22.00 2.99 1.02
CA SER A 174 -23.34 2.51 0.64
C SER A 174 -24.48 3.42 1.07
N VAL A 175 -24.27 4.38 1.98
CA VAL A 175 -25.33 5.17 2.61
C VAL A 175 -25.18 6.68 2.34
N TYR A 176 -23.95 7.19 2.42
CA TYR A 176 -23.69 8.63 2.33
C TYR A 176 -23.92 9.16 0.92
N GLY A 177 -24.79 10.17 0.80
CA GLY A 177 -25.17 10.77 -0.46
C GLY A 177 -26.61 10.43 -0.85
N ARG A 178 -26.92 10.53 -2.14
CA ARG A 178 -28.26 10.25 -2.65
C ARG A 178 -28.39 8.75 -2.99
N SER A 179 -28.92 7.97 -2.11
CA SER A 179 -29.35 6.58 -2.27
C SER A 179 -28.28 5.46 -2.28
N ASN A 180 -27.03 5.68 -2.72
CA ASN A 180 -26.08 4.57 -2.96
C ASN A 180 -24.66 4.79 -2.43
N GLY A 181 -24.41 5.75 -1.54
CA GLY A 181 -23.05 6.06 -1.07
C GLY A 181 -22.16 6.67 -2.15
N LEU A 182 -20.84 6.71 -1.89
CA LEU A 182 -19.86 7.24 -2.85
C LEU A 182 -19.32 6.15 -3.79
N TYR A 183 -19.51 4.88 -3.48
CA TYR A 183 -19.06 3.76 -4.30
C TYR A 183 -20.08 3.42 -5.38
N ASN A 184 -19.65 3.46 -6.62
CA ASN A 184 -20.49 3.01 -7.74
C ASN A 184 -20.31 1.50 -7.94
N ALA A 185 -21.32 0.72 -7.56
CA ALA A 185 -21.28 -0.75 -7.67
C ALA A 185 -21.30 -1.29 -9.11
N THR A 186 -21.57 -0.45 -10.12
CA THR A 186 -21.50 -0.86 -11.54
C THR A 186 -20.14 -0.60 -12.14
N ASP A 187 -19.55 0.56 -11.83
CA ASP A 187 -18.24 0.97 -12.35
C ASP A 187 -17.10 0.51 -11.44
N HIS A 188 -17.41 0.08 -10.19
CA HIS A 188 -16.47 -0.33 -9.15
C HIS A 188 -15.43 0.73 -8.78
N LEU A 189 -15.81 2.00 -8.86
CA LEU A 189 -15.01 3.17 -8.56
C LEU A 189 -15.76 4.11 -7.63
N TRP A 190 -15.00 5.00 -6.97
CA TRP A 190 -15.51 5.94 -5.98
C TRP A 190 -15.63 7.35 -6.55
N CYS A 191 -16.75 8.00 -6.31
CA CYS A 191 -16.81 9.44 -6.33
C CYS A 191 -16.07 10.01 -5.12
N ARG A 192 -15.38 11.17 -5.28
CA ARG A 192 -14.64 11.76 -4.16
C ARG A 192 -15.55 12.16 -3.00
N ASP A 193 -16.66 12.79 -3.33
CA ASP A 193 -17.71 13.21 -2.39
C ASP A 193 -19.05 13.39 -3.14
N THR A 194 -20.07 13.89 -2.43
CA THR A 194 -21.41 14.03 -3.00
C THR A 194 -21.54 15.01 -4.18
N ASN A 195 -20.57 15.92 -4.36
CA ASN A 195 -20.56 16.84 -5.51
C ASN A 195 -20.30 16.11 -6.84
N PHE A 196 -19.75 14.90 -6.78
CA PHE A 196 -19.37 14.11 -7.94
C PHE A 196 -20.30 12.94 -8.23
N LEU A 197 -21.37 12.76 -7.46
CA LEU A 197 -22.37 11.69 -7.69
C LEU A 197 -23.19 11.89 -8.97
N SER A 198 -23.28 13.12 -9.46
CA SER A 198 -23.98 13.41 -10.71
C SER A 198 -23.40 14.63 -11.39
N ASN A 199 -23.27 14.54 -12.71
CA ASN A 199 -23.08 15.70 -13.59
C ASN A 199 -21.84 16.58 -13.32
N TYR A 200 -20.69 15.96 -13.06
CA TYR A 200 -19.42 16.69 -13.09
C TYR A 200 -19.23 17.34 -14.48
N THR A 201 -18.78 18.60 -14.49
CA THR A 201 -18.45 19.31 -15.73
C THR A 201 -16.95 19.13 -15.98
N ALA A 202 -16.62 18.37 -17.01
CA ALA A 202 -15.25 18.14 -17.45
C ALA A 202 -14.61 19.38 -18.09
N SER A 203 -13.32 19.35 -18.34
CA SER A 203 -12.53 20.44 -18.90
C SER A 203 -13.00 20.91 -20.29
N ASP A 204 -13.67 20.04 -21.05
CA ASP A 204 -14.30 20.36 -22.33
C ASP A 204 -15.73 20.94 -22.22
N GLY A 205 -16.22 21.15 -21.02
CA GLY A 205 -17.57 21.66 -20.73
C GLY A 205 -18.68 20.62 -20.77
N THR A 206 -18.39 19.36 -21.07
CA THR A 206 -19.40 18.30 -21.13
C THR A 206 -19.70 17.72 -19.74
N LYS A 207 -20.88 17.10 -19.60
CA LYS A 207 -21.28 16.44 -18.34
C LYS A 207 -20.84 14.99 -18.36
N GLN A 208 -19.93 14.63 -17.46
CA GLN A 208 -19.26 13.34 -17.43
C GLN A 208 -19.24 12.72 -16.04
N LYS A 209 -18.94 11.42 -15.96
CA LYS A 209 -18.57 10.75 -14.69
C LYS A 209 -17.23 11.29 -14.20
N CYS A 210 -17.11 11.49 -12.90
CA CYS A 210 -15.87 11.90 -12.28
C CYS A 210 -15.45 10.88 -11.23
N TYR A 211 -14.45 10.10 -11.55
CA TYR A 211 -13.75 9.22 -10.63
C TYR A 211 -12.30 9.69 -10.53
N TRP A 212 -12.05 10.60 -9.58
CA TRP A 212 -10.73 11.19 -9.36
C TRP A 212 -9.69 10.11 -9.01
N SER A 213 -8.58 10.09 -9.75
CA SER A 213 -7.56 9.05 -9.67
C SER A 213 -7.01 8.90 -8.24
N ARG A 214 -6.47 9.96 -7.66
CA ARG A 214 -5.93 9.91 -6.29
C ARG A 214 -7.01 9.53 -5.26
N GLY A 215 -8.24 10.00 -5.39
CA GLY A 215 -9.33 9.59 -4.50
C GLY A 215 -9.60 8.09 -4.53
N ASN A 216 -9.61 7.49 -5.71
CA ASN A 216 -9.69 6.04 -5.87
C ASN A 216 -8.43 5.34 -5.38
N GLY A 217 -7.27 5.96 -5.55
CA GLY A 217 -6.00 5.49 -5.00
C GLY A 217 -6.03 5.37 -3.49
N TRP A 218 -6.57 6.38 -2.81
CA TRP A 218 -6.75 6.37 -1.36
C TRP A 218 -7.57 5.17 -0.88
N ALA A 219 -8.74 4.95 -1.47
CA ALA A 219 -9.60 3.82 -1.08
C ALA A 219 -8.91 2.47 -1.35
N PHE A 220 -8.27 2.33 -2.51
CA PHE A 220 -7.65 1.08 -2.92
C PHE A 220 -6.43 0.72 -2.05
N ALA A 221 -5.56 1.68 -1.78
CA ALA A 221 -4.41 1.49 -0.89
C ALA A 221 -4.84 1.22 0.56
N ALA A 222 -5.86 1.93 1.05
CA ALA A 222 -6.37 1.73 2.41
C ALA A 222 -6.98 0.34 2.60
N LEU A 223 -7.71 -0.19 1.62
CA LEU A 223 -8.22 -1.56 1.67
C LEU A 223 -7.08 -2.57 1.79
N ALA A 224 -6.02 -2.44 0.99
CA ALA A 224 -4.83 -3.27 1.10
C ALA A 224 -4.18 -3.16 2.49
N ARG A 225 -3.89 -1.94 2.98
CA ARG A 225 -3.27 -1.69 4.29
C ARG A 225 -4.12 -2.18 5.46
N THR A 226 -5.43 -2.10 5.35
CA THR A 226 -6.36 -2.60 6.35
C THR A 226 -6.36 -4.13 6.40
N MET A 227 -6.46 -4.78 5.23
CA MET A 227 -6.45 -6.25 5.14
C MET A 227 -5.08 -6.86 5.45
N ASP A 228 -4.00 -6.10 5.34
CA ASP A 228 -2.65 -6.52 5.72
C ASP A 228 -2.52 -6.82 7.22
N VAL A 229 -3.33 -6.18 8.04
CA VAL A 229 -3.28 -6.31 9.50
C VAL A 229 -4.49 -7.02 10.11
N LEU A 230 -5.66 -6.96 9.48
CA LEU A 230 -6.84 -7.64 10.00
C LEU A 230 -6.74 -9.16 9.82
N PRO A 231 -7.20 -9.95 10.80
CA PRO A 231 -7.32 -11.39 10.61
C PRO A 231 -8.39 -11.71 9.55
N THR A 232 -8.12 -12.72 8.72
CA THR A 232 -9.02 -13.10 7.61
C THR A 232 -10.40 -13.58 8.06
N ASN A 233 -10.57 -13.91 9.34
CA ASN A 233 -11.85 -14.25 9.96
C ASN A 233 -12.56 -13.03 10.59
N ASP A 234 -12.08 -11.81 10.39
CA ASP A 234 -12.87 -10.62 10.74
C ASP A 234 -14.20 -10.63 9.99
N LEU A 235 -15.28 -10.26 10.68
CA LEU A 235 -16.65 -10.37 10.16
C LEU A 235 -16.85 -9.65 8.81
N HIS A 236 -16.11 -8.60 8.57
CA HIS A 236 -16.26 -7.73 7.39
C HIS A 236 -15.14 -7.89 6.36
N TYR A 237 -14.16 -8.78 6.62
CA TYR A 237 -13.00 -8.98 5.75
C TYR A 237 -13.42 -9.33 4.31
N ALA A 238 -14.44 -10.17 4.15
CA ALA A 238 -14.92 -10.58 2.83
C ALA A 238 -15.46 -9.40 1.99
N GLU A 239 -16.09 -8.42 2.63
CA GLU A 239 -16.57 -7.22 1.93
C GLU A 239 -15.42 -6.30 1.51
N TYR A 240 -14.40 -6.13 2.36
CA TYR A 240 -13.18 -5.39 2.01
C TYR A 240 -12.48 -6.05 0.83
N LEU A 241 -12.30 -7.36 0.87
CA LEU A 241 -11.64 -8.12 -0.18
C LEU A 241 -12.42 -8.05 -1.51
N GLN A 242 -13.74 -8.22 -1.48
CA GLN A 242 -14.56 -8.12 -2.70
C GLN A 242 -14.47 -6.71 -3.29
N THR A 243 -14.57 -5.66 -2.46
CA THR A 243 -14.45 -4.27 -2.92
C THR A 243 -13.07 -4.03 -3.55
N PHE A 244 -12.01 -4.53 -2.93
CA PHE A 244 -10.65 -4.44 -3.45
C PHE A 244 -10.49 -5.15 -4.80
N GLN A 245 -11.01 -6.36 -4.94
CA GLN A 245 -10.93 -7.14 -6.19
C GLN A 245 -11.72 -6.49 -7.33
N ASP A 246 -12.91 -5.98 -7.04
CA ASP A 246 -13.75 -5.26 -8.01
C ASP A 246 -13.06 -3.98 -8.48
N MET A 247 -12.49 -3.20 -7.55
CA MET A 247 -11.69 -2.03 -7.88
C MET A 247 -10.47 -2.38 -8.71
N ALA A 248 -9.74 -3.44 -8.36
CA ALA A 248 -8.56 -3.88 -9.12
C ALA A 248 -8.90 -4.15 -10.58
N ALA A 249 -10.03 -4.81 -10.85
CA ALA A 249 -10.48 -5.09 -12.20
C ALA A 249 -10.84 -3.80 -12.98
N ALA A 250 -11.57 -2.89 -12.35
CA ALA A 250 -11.94 -1.61 -12.94
C ALA A 250 -10.71 -0.73 -13.24
N LEU A 251 -9.79 -0.63 -12.29
CA LEU A 251 -8.56 0.15 -12.42
C LEU A 251 -7.64 -0.40 -13.51
N LYS A 252 -7.48 -1.73 -13.59
CA LYS A 252 -6.72 -2.37 -14.66
C LYS A 252 -7.28 -2.03 -16.05
N ALA A 253 -8.60 -1.98 -16.20
CA ALA A 253 -9.26 -1.72 -17.47
C ALA A 253 -9.03 -0.30 -18.02
N VAL A 254 -8.67 0.65 -17.15
CA VAL A 254 -8.46 2.07 -17.51
C VAL A 254 -7.00 2.53 -17.41
N GLN A 255 -6.05 1.59 -17.27
CA GLN A 255 -4.62 1.90 -17.35
C GLN A 255 -4.28 2.42 -18.75
N ARG A 256 -3.51 3.48 -18.82
CA ARG A 256 -3.01 4.06 -20.08
C ARG A 256 -1.91 3.17 -20.68
N PRO A 257 -1.70 3.25 -22.02
CA PRO A 257 -0.62 2.50 -22.69
C PRO A 257 0.79 2.84 -22.18
N ASP A 258 0.99 4.05 -21.63
CA ASP A 258 2.26 4.50 -21.03
C ASP A 258 2.44 4.02 -19.58
N GLY A 259 1.48 3.25 -19.05
CA GLY A 259 1.53 2.67 -17.71
C GLY A 259 0.94 3.55 -16.61
N PHE A 260 0.76 4.85 -16.84
CA PHE A 260 0.08 5.74 -15.91
C PHE A 260 -1.44 5.54 -15.92
N TRP A 261 -2.12 6.27 -15.04
CA TRP A 261 -3.56 6.50 -15.09
C TRP A 261 -3.83 7.99 -15.30
N ASN A 262 -4.97 8.30 -15.91
CA ASN A 262 -5.43 9.68 -16.05
C ASN A 262 -5.94 10.19 -14.69
N VAL A 263 -5.95 11.51 -14.50
CA VAL A 263 -6.47 12.16 -13.30
C VAL A 263 -7.98 11.90 -13.11
N ASN A 264 -8.75 11.73 -14.19
CA ASN A 264 -10.14 11.29 -14.17
C ASN A 264 -10.27 9.91 -14.83
N LEU A 265 -10.57 8.89 -14.03
CA LEU A 265 -10.73 7.50 -14.50
C LEU A 265 -12.03 7.27 -15.27
N GLY A 266 -13.05 8.10 -15.01
CA GLY A 266 -14.36 7.99 -15.62
C GLY A 266 -14.48 8.67 -17.00
N TYR A 267 -13.57 9.60 -17.29
CA TYR A 267 -13.53 10.33 -18.57
C TYR A 267 -12.10 10.74 -18.91
N THR A 268 -11.49 10.00 -19.81
CA THR A 268 -10.05 10.14 -20.12
C THR A 268 -9.67 11.41 -20.87
N ASN A 269 -10.64 12.15 -21.44
CA ASN A 269 -10.42 13.44 -22.08
C ASN A 269 -10.42 14.62 -21.08
N ASP A 270 -10.72 14.37 -19.81
CA ASP A 270 -10.71 15.38 -18.76
C ASP A 270 -9.28 15.51 -18.19
N TYR A 271 -8.58 16.55 -18.57
CA TYR A 271 -7.16 16.77 -18.24
C TYR A 271 -6.31 15.53 -18.55
N PRO A 272 -6.24 15.09 -19.82
CA PRO A 272 -5.52 13.87 -20.20
C PRO A 272 -4.03 14.00 -19.95
N GLY A 273 -3.42 12.96 -19.43
CA GLY A 273 -1.98 12.93 -19.20
C GLY A 273 -1.60 12.04 -18.03
N PRO A 274 -0.28 11.86 -17.81
CA PRO A 274 0.25 11.16 -16.66
C PRO A 274 -0.16 11.80 -15.34
N GLU A 275 -0.45 10.98 -14.33
CA GLU A 275 -0.67 11.40 -12.95
C GLU A 275 -0.03 10.37 -12.02
N SER A 276 0.97 10.78 -11.21
CA SER A 276 1.81 9.85 -10.46
C SER A 276 1.18 9.36 -9.16
N SER A 277 0.41 10.17 -8.44
CA SER A 277 -0.09 9.79 -7.10
C SER A 277 -1.11 8.65 -7.15
N GLY A 278 -2.11 8.72 -8.03
CA GLY A 278 -3.04 7.62 -8.24
C GLY A 278 -2.36 6.39 -8.83
N THR A 279 -1.44 6.59 -9.78
CA THR A 279 -0.63 5.50 -10.37
C THR A 279 0.15 4.73 -9.30
N ALA A 280 0.75 5.42 -8.34
CA ALA A 280 1.48 4.79 -7.25
C ALA A 280 0.57 3.95 -6.34
N CYS A 281 -0.60 4.50 -5.95
CA CYS A 281 -1.58 3.76 -5.15
C CYS A 281 -2.06 2.48 -5.85
N PHE A 282 -2.36 2.56 -7.15
CA PHE A 282 -2.85 1.42 -7.91
C PHE A 282 -1.78 0.35 -8.09
N THR A 283 -0.55 0.77 -8.37
CA THR A 283 0.62 -0.11 -8.44
C THR A 283 0.88 -0.81 -7.11
N TYR A 284 0.84 -0.06 -6.00
CA TYR A 284 0.96 -0.59 -4.64
C TYR A 284 -0.10 -1.66 -4.35
N GLY A 285 -1.37 -1.31 -4.48
CA GLY A 285 -2.46 -2.19 -4.11
C GLY A 285 -2.50 -3.45 -4.96
N MET A 286 -2.27 -3.34 -6.29
CA MET A 286 -2.21 -4.53 -7.15
C MET A 286 -1.01 -5.42 -6.83
N ALA A 287 0.18 -4.86 -6.56
CA ALA A 287 1.35 -5.63 -6.15
C ALA A 287 1.11 -6.34 -4.81
N TRP A 288 0.53 -5.64 -3.84
CA TRP A 288 0.12 -6.22 -2.56
C TRP A 288 -0.89 -7.36 -2.76
N GLY A 289 -1.88 -7.16 -3.61
CA GLY A 289 -2.89 -8.19 -3.91
C GLY A 289 -2.29 -9.45 -4.53
N ILE A 290 -1.26 -9.32 -5.38
CA ILE A 290 -0.53 -10.48 -5.93
C ILE A 290 0.31 -11.14 -4.84
N ASN A 291 1.04 -10.38 -4.02
CA ASN A 291 1.88 -10.90 -2.93
C ASN A 291 1.07 -11.74 -1.93
N HIS A 292 -0.20 -11.37 -1.70
CA HIS A 292 -1.12 -12.06 -0.77
C HIS A 292 -2.02 -13.11 -1.44
N GLY A 293 -1.89 -13.32 -2.76
CA GLY A 293 -2.69 -14.30 -3.50
C GLY A 293 -4.15 -13.90 -3.73
N TYR A 294 -4.51 -12.64 -3.48
CA TYR A 294 -5.86 -12.11 -3.72
C TYR A 294 -6.09 -11.69 -5.16
N LEU A 295 -5.02 -11.39 -5.89
CA LEU A 295 -5.05 -11.10 -7.32
C LEU A 295 -4.17 -12.10 -8.08
N SER A 296 -4.66 -12.54 -9.24
CA SER A 296 -3.88 -13.43 -10.11
C SER A 296 -2.65 -12.72 -10.68
N SER A 297 -1.45 -13.27 -10.44
CA SER A 297 -0.22 -12.73 -11.01
C SER A 297 -0.25 -12.71 -12.55
N THR A 298 -0.77 -13.74 -13.18
CA THR A 298 -0.93 -13.80 -14.65
C THR A 298 -1.75 -12.64 -15.20
N THR A 299 -2.76 -12.20 -14.44
CA THR A 299 -3.69 -11.14 -14.89
C THR A 299 -3.18 -9.74 -14.58
N TYR A 300 -2.57 -9.54 -13.40
CA TYR A 300 -2.28 -8.19 -12.87
C TYR A 300 -0.81 -7.81 -12.91
N LEU A 301 0.13 -8.76 -12.97
CA LEU A 301 1.55 -8.46 -12.99
C LEU A 301 1.98 -7.54 -14.16
N PRO A 302 1.47 -7.70 -15.40
CA PRO A 302 1.77 -6.76 -16.47
C PRO A 302 1.35 -5.32 -16.13
N THR A 303 0.18 -5.13 -15.53
CA THR A 303 -0.32 -3.82 -15.09
C THR A 303 0.58 -3.22 -14.01
N VAL A 304 1.00 -4.01 -13.03
CA VAL A 304 1.92 -3.58 -11.95
C VAL A 304 3.28 -3.17 -12.52
N ILE A 305 3.84 -3.95 -13.44
CA ILE A 305 5.13 -3.64 -14.08
C ILE A 305 5.03 -2.35 -14.89
N ASN A 306 3.96 -2.19 -15.66
CA ASN A 306 3.74 -0.97 -16.46
C ASN A 306 3.59 0.26 -15.54
N GLY A 307 2.81 0.15 -14.46
CA GLY A 307 2.65 1.23 -13.48
C GLY A 307 3.98 1.61 -12.80
N TRP A 308 4.76 0.63 -12.40
CA TRP A 308 6.09 0.90 -11.84
C TRP A 308 7.03 1.55 -12.85
N ASN A 309 7.09 1.04 -14.09
CA ASN A 309 7.92 1.64 -15.13
C ASN A 309 7.50 3.09 -15.45
N ALA A 310 6.18 3.36 -15.45
CA ALA A 310 5.68 4.72 -15.58
C ALA A 310 6.21 5.63 -14.48
N LEU A 311 6.22 5.17 -13.24
CA LEU A 311 6.74 5.92 -12.10
C LEU A 311 8.27 6.02 -12.12
N ALA A 312 8.99 4.90 -12.19
CA ALA A 312 10.44 4.86 -12.00
C ALA A 312 11.23 5.34 -13.23
N ILE A 313 10.68 5.18 -14.45
CA ILE A 313 11.34 5.59 -15.69
C ILE A 313 10.69 6.86 -16.25
N GLY A 314 9.36 6.96 -16.15
CA GLY A 314 8.59 8.05 -16.73
C GLY A 314 8.47 9.28 -15.85
N ALA A 315 8.34 9.12 -14.52
CA ALA A 315 8.12 10.23 -13.58
C ALA A 315 9.35 10.59 -12.76
N LEU A 316 10.12 9.60 -12.29
CA LEU A 316 11.32 9.84 -11.47
C LEU A 316 12.44 10.44 -12.33
N HIS A 317 13.01 11.55 -11.87
CA HIS A 317 14.11 12.19 -12.56
C HIS A 317 15.44 11.46 -12.30
N HIS A 318 16.06 10.99 -13.37
CA HIS A 318 17.42 10.45 -13.40
C HIS A 318 18.32 11.45 -14.12
N SER A 319 18.72 12.50 -13.44
CA SER A 319 19.54 13.58 -14.00
C SER A 319 20.89 13.66 -13.28
N SER A 320 21.77 14.53 -13.76
CA SER A 320 22.98 14.92 -13.03
C SER A 320 22.78 16.25 -12.27
N GLY A 321 21.59 16.81 -12.31
CA GLY A 321 21.25 18.10 -11.73
C GLY A 321 20.63 18.00 -10.34
N ALA A 322 20.17 19.16 -9.84
CA ALA A 322 19.54 19.27 -8.52
C ALA A 322 18.18 18.55 -8.43
N ASP A 323 17.54 18.30 -9.56
CA ASP A 323 16.29 17.59 -9.70
C ASP A 323 16.43 16.05 -9.71
N ASN A 324 17.66 15.53 -9.56
CA ASN A 324 17.89 14.10 -9.51
C ASN A 324 17.17 13.45 -8.32
N GLY A 325 16.26 12.54 -8.61
CA GLY A 325 15.39 11.91 -7.61
C GLY A 325 14.05 12.62 -7.39
N PHE A 326 13.78 13.73 -8.06
CA PHE A 326 12.47 14.37 -8.03
C PHE A 326 11.42 13.49 -8.73
N LEU A 327 10.23 13.38 -8.15
CA LEU A 327 9.10 12.67 -8.74
C LEU A 327 8.17 13.65 -9.46
N GLY A 328 8.14 13.58 -10.78
CA GLY A 328 7.27 14.42 -11.61
C GLY A 328 5.84 13.90 -11.77
N TYR A 329 5.04 14.63 -12.51
CA TYR A 329 3.64 14.32 -12.81
C TYR A 329 2.75 14.15 -11.58
N GLU A 330 3.10 14.73 -10.46
CA GLU A 330 2.28 14.71 -9.27
C GLU A 330 1.27 15.85 -9.29
N GLN A 331 -0.02 15.52 -9.21
CA GLN A 331 -1.07 16.51 -9.04
C GLN A 331 -0.99 17.11 -7.64
N SER A 332 -0.95 18.42 -7.51
CA SER A 332 -0.98 19.14 -6.22
C SER A 332 -2.18 18.74 -5.36
N THR A 333 -2.16 19.11 -4.08
CA THR A 333 -3.29 18.88 -3.17
C THR A 333 -4.59 19.41 -3.77
N GLY A 334 -5.67 18.65 -3.57
CA GLY A 334 -6.97 18.98 -4.15
C GLY A 334 -8.00 17.89 -3.91
N SER A 335 -9.12 17.98 -4.62
CA SER A 335 -10.27 17.10 -4.45
C SER A 335 -10.90 16.64 -5.77
N LYS A 336 -10.36 17.06 -6.90
CA LYS A 336 -10.95 16.84 -8.24
C LYS A 336 -9.91 16.93 -9.34
N PRO A 337 -10.25 16.47 -10.57
CA PRO A 337 -9.33 16.48 -11.71
C PRO A 337 -8.76 17.84 -12.09
N SER A 338 -9.51 18.93 -11.90
CA SER A 338 -9.07 20.28 -12.29
C SER A 338 -8.08 20.91 -11.31
N ASP A 339 -7.92 20.37 -10.10
CA ASP A 339 -7.04 20.97 -9.10
C ASP A 339 -5.57 20.72 -9.47
N GLY A 340 -4.72 21.73 -9.29
CA GLY A 340 -3.28 21.63 -9.57
C GLY A 340 -2.91 21.38 -11.04
N GLN A 341 -3.77 21.73 -11.98
CA GLN A 341 -3.47 21.62 -13.40
C GLN A 341 -2.69 22.83 -13.92
N PRO A 342 -1.83 22.64 -14.92
CA PRO A 342 -1.47 21.37 -15.57
C PRO A 342 -0.52 20.54 -14.72
N VAL A 343 -0.69 19.20 -14.77
CA VAL A 343 0.25 18.23 -14.19
C VAL A 343 1.35 17.97 -15.21
N THR A 344 2.61 18.26 -14.85
CA THR A 344 3.75 18.14 -15.77
C THR A 344 4.92 17.38 -15.14
N TYR A 345 5.86 16.96 -15.97
CA TYR A 345 7.07 16.27 -15.53
C TYR A 345 7.90 17.09 -14.52
N THR A 346 7.89 18.41 -14.66
CA THR A 346 8.70 19.33 -13.85
C THR A 346 7.88 20.12 -12.84
N SER A 347 6.57 19.89 -12.76
CA SER A 347 5.74 20.58 -11.77
C SER A 347 6.11 20.15 -10.36
N VAL A 348 6.38 21.12 -9.50
CA VAL A 348 6.48 20.93 -8.07
C VAL A 348 5.09 21.10 -7.48
N PRO A 349 4.49 20.09 -6.85
CA PRO A 349 3.22 20.27 -6.15
C PRO A 349 3.41 21.22 -4.95
N ASN A 350 2.32 21.79 -4.45
CA ASN A 350 2.37 22.65 -3.27
C ASN A 350 2.88 21.90 -2.01
N PHE A 351 2.75 20.56 -1.99
CA PHE A 351 3.43 19.66 -1.07
C PHE A 351 3.98 18.49 -1.88
N ASP A 352 5.28 18.26 -1.80
CA ASP A 352 6.02 17.29 -2.59
C ASP A 352 6.27 15.96 -1.86
N ASP A 353 5.63 15.76 -0.71
CA ASP A 353 5.87 14.63 0.17
C ASP A 353 4.92 13.44 -0.06
N PHE A 354 3.62 13.66 -0.24
CA PHE A 354 2.66 12.56 -0.29
C PHE A 354 2.81 11.66 -1.52
N GLY A 355 3.08 12.22 -2.69
CA GLY A 355 3.28 11.42 -3.92
C GLY A 355 4.53 10.59 -3.84
N LEU A 356 5.61 11.15 -3.27
CA LEU A 356 6.83 10.41 -2.99
C LEU A 356 6.57 9.26 -2.01
N GLY A 357 5.80 9.50 -0.94
CA GLY A 357 5.41 8.45 0.00
C GLY A 357 4.70 7.29 -0.69
N LEU A 358 3.76 7.59 -1.58
CA LEU A 358 3.05 6.57 -2.36
C LEU A 358 3.97 5.83 -3.33
N PHE A 359 4.93 6.51 -3.95
CA PHE A 359 5.96 5.89 -4.79
C PHE A 359 6.80 4.87 -3.99
N LEU A 360 7.27 5.26 -2.81
CA LEU A 360 8.03 4.37 -1.93
C LEU A 360 7.17 3.17 -1.47
N LEU A 361 5.91 3.40 -1.18
CA LEU A 361 4.97 2.35 -0.80
C LEU A 361 4.77 1.35 -1.95
N ALA A 362 4.59 1.83 -3.19
CA ALA A 362 4.50 0.99 -4.39
C ALA A 362 5.78 0.17 -4.60
N GLY A 363 6.95 0.82 -4.49
CA GLY A 363 8.25 0.17 -4.61
C GLY A 363 8.46 -0.94 -3.59
N SER A 364 7.99 -0.75 -2.34
CA SER A 364 8.13 -1.74 -1.29
C SER A 364 7.40 -3.06 -1.64
N GLN A 365 6.20 -2.99 -2.19
CA GLN A 365 5.45 -4.18 -2.60
C GLN A 365 6.01 -4.81 -3.88
N LEU A 366 6.47 -4.00 -4.82
CA LEU A 366 7.12 -4.53 -6.02
C LEU A 366 8.46 -5.20 -5.69
N TYR A 367 9.21 -4.65 -4.74
CA TYR A 367 10.45 -5.27 -4.24
C TYR A 367 10.17 -6.65 -3.65
N GLN A 368 9.14 -6.79 -2.82
CA GLN A 368 8.72 -8.08 -2.27
C GLN A 368 8.27 -9.04 -3.37
N LEU A 369 7.50 -8.57 -4.34
CA LEU A 369 7.05 -9.35 -5.48
C LEU A 369 8.23 -9.83 -6.35
N SER A 370 9.27 -9.01 -6.49
CA SER A 370 10.53 -9.38 -7.16
C SER A 370 11.38 -10.35 -6.34
N ALA A 371 11.25 -10.29 -5.00
CA ALA A 371 11.92 -11.19 -4.07
C ALA A 371 11.17 -12.49 -3.87
N SER A 372 9.86 -12.48 -4.10
CA SER A 372 9.08 -13.71 -4.02
C SER A 372 9.76 -14.72 -4.91
N PRO A 373 10.21 -15.85 -4.35
CA PRO A 373 10.65 -16.92 -5.20
C PRO A 373 9.48 -17.16 -6.12
N GLY A 374 9.73 -17.14 -7.40
CA GLY A 374 8.70 -17.43 -8.39
C GLY A 374 8.10 -18.82 -8.20
N ILE A 375 8.14 -19.32 -6.98
CA ILE A 375 7.78 -20.66 -6.53
C ILE A 375 6.89 -20.53 -5.29
N THR A 376 5.64 -20.93 -5.41
CA THR A 376 4.70 -21.01 -4.29
C THR A 376 4.45 -22.48 -3.94
N LEU A 377 4.80 -22.88 -2.71
CA LEU A 377 4.58 -24.23 -2.18
C LEU A 377 3.15 -24.37 -1.65
N ALA A 378 2.47 -25.45 -2.05
CA ALA A 378 1.27 -25.94 -1.37
C ALA A 378 1.63 -26.72 -0.10
N ALA A 379 0.63 -27.00 0.74
CA ALA A 379 0.84 -27.87 1.89
C ALA A 379 1.39 -29.24 1.44
N PRO A 380 2.43 -29.78 2.10
CA PRO A 380 2.98 -31.07 1.77
C PRO A 380 1.94 -32.19 1.91
N VAL A 381 1.92 -33.11 0.98
CA VAL A 381 1.10 -34.33 1.08
C VAL A 381 2.01 -35.49 1.51
N LEU A 382 1.73 -36.05 2.68
CA LEU A 382 2.46 -37.18 3.25
C LEU A 382 1.69 -38.47 2.96
N THR A 383 2.38 -39.45 2.41
CA THR A 383 1.95 -40.86 2.30
C THR A 383 3.00 -41.74 2.96
N ASP A 384 2.69 -42.99 3.25
CA ASP A 384 3.46 -43.89 4.14
C ASP A 384 4.99 -43.87 3.98
N ASN A 385 5.52 -43.50 2.82
CA ASN A 385 6.95 -43.48 2.57
C ASN A 385 7.39 -42.37 1.61
N GLN A 386 6.51 -41.37 1.36
CA GLN A 386 6.79 -40.30 0.40
C GLN A 386 6.22 -38.99 0.91
N VAL A 387 6.91 -37.90 0.59
CA VAL A 387 6.37 -36.54 0.66
C VAL A 387 6.24 -35.95 -0.74
N GLN A 388 5.07 -35.45 -1.05
CA GLN A 388 4.81 -34.70 -2.27
C GLN A 388 4.79 -33.21 -1.95
N LEU A 389 5.66 -32.47 -2.62
CA LEU A 389 5.79 -31.01 -2.50
C LEU A 389 5.24 -30.40 -3.79
N ASN A 390 3.94 -30.11 -3.78
CA ASN A 390 3.29 -29.44 -4.90
C ASN A 390 3.59 -27.94 -4.87
N PHE A 391 3.94 -27.36 -6.02
CA PHE A 391 4.26 -25.94 -6.12
C PHE A 391 3.91 -25.37 -7.49
N THR A 392 3.71 -24.06 -7.52
CA THR A 392 3.53 -23.29 -8.74
C THR A 392 4.71 -22.36 -8.95
N VAL A 393 5.02 -22.07 -10.20
CA VAL A 393 6.03 -21.08 -10.57
C VAL A 393 5.39 -19.92 -11.33
N ILE A 394 5.88 -18.72 -11.14
CA ILE A 394 5.46 -17.59 -11.98
C ILE A 394 6.10 -17.69 -13.36
N SER A 395 5.48 -17.09 -14.37
CA SER A 395 5.88 -17.20 -15.77
C SER A 395 7.31 -16.76 -16.09
N SER A 396 7.92 -15.93 -15.24
CA SER A 396 9.32 -15.52 -15.40
C SER A 396 10.35 -16.62 -15.11
N LEU A 397 9.93 -17.71 -14.46
CA LEU A 397 10.78 -18.85 -14.11
C LEU A 397 10.54 -20.10 -14.96
N THR A 398 9.78 -20.01 -16.04
CA THR A 398 9.47 -21.18 -16.89
C THR A 398 10.70 -21.85 -17.50
N ASN A 399 11.82 -21.14 -17.62
CA ASN A 399 13.10 -21.66 -18.13
C ASN A 399 14.17 -21.80 -17.04
N ALA A 400 13.84 -21.56 -15.77
CA ALA A 400 14.81 -21.68 -14.69
C ALA A 400 15.02 -23.16 -14.30
N THR A 401 16.23 -23.50 -13.91
CA THR A 401 16.50 -24.80 -13.30
C THR A 401 15.93 -24.83 -11.89
N LEU A 402 15.05 -25.80 -11.60
CA LEU A 402 14.44 -25.97 -10.27
C LEU A 402 15.25 -27.01 -9.49
N GLU A 403 15.60 -26.68 -8.25
CA GLU A 403 16.34 -27.58 -7.36
C GLU A 403 15.60 -27.73 -6.04
N LEU A 404 15.51 -28.97 -5.55
CA LEU A 404 15.02 -29.27 -4.21
C LEU A 404 16.22 -29.36 -3.25
N LEU A 405 16.21 -28.53 -2.24
CA LEU A 405 17.18 -28.57 -1.15
C LEU A 405 16.57 -29.22 0.08
N GLN A 406 17.40 -29.92 0.86
CA GLN A 406 16.98 -30.58 2.10
C GLN A 406 17.99 -30.33 3.23
N THR A 407 17.49 -30.38 4.46
CA THR A 407 18.29 -30.45 5.68
C THR A 407 17.54 -31.22 6.76
N GLY A 408 18.26 -31.88 7.64
CA GLY A 408 17.68 -32.58 8.80
C GLY A 408 17.41 -31.65 10.00
N GLN A 409 17.96 -30.43 10.01
CA GLN A 409 17.84 -29.48 11.10
C GLN A 409 17.87 -28.06 10.58
N LEU A 410 16.93 -27.20 11.03
CA LEU A 410 16.97 -25.78 10.71
C LEU A 410 18.21 -25.11 11.33
N GLY A 411 18.83 -24.21 10.57
CA GLY A 411 20.08 -23.54 10.95
C GLY A 411 21.36 -24.26 10.49
N THR A 412 21.25 -25.44 9.88
CA THR A 412 22.38 -26.15 9.26
C THR A 412 22.42 -25.92 7.74
N ALA A 413 23.52 -26.37 7.10
CA ALA A 413 23.68 -26.24 5.66
C ALA A 413 22.62 -27.06 4.90
N TRP A 414 22.12 -26.48 3.83
CA TRP A 414 21.20 -27.12 2.88
C TRP A 414 21.98 -27.89 1.82
N THR A 415 21.52 -29.08 1.48
CA THR A 415 22.11 -29.90 0.42
C THR A 415 21.06 -30.21 -0.65
N THR A 416 21.48 -30.27 -1.93
CA THR A 416 20.57 -30.61 -3.02
C THR A 416 20.11 -32.08 -2.88
N ASN A 417 18.78 -32.29 -2.92
CA ASN A 417 18.23 -33.64 -3.00
C ASN A 417 18.25 -34.12 -4.45
N THR A 418 19.21 -34.96 -4.77
CA THR A 418 19.39 -35.52 -6.12
C THR A 418 18.51 -36.73 -6.40
N THR A 419 17.78 -37.23 -5.42
CA THR A 419 16.92 -38.44 -5.55
C THR A 419 15.44 -38.10 -5.69
N ALA A 420 15.04 -36.84 -5.45
CA ALA A 420 13.67 -36.40 -5.62
C ALA A 420 13.27 -36.36 -7.10
N ALA A 421 12.12 -36.92 -7.42
CA ALA A 421 11.57 -36.87 -8.78
C ALA A 421 10.74 -35.61 -8.98
N LEU A 422 11.11 -34.78 -9.97
CA LEU A 422 10.32 -33.64 -10.40
C LEU A 422 9.32 -34.06 -11.49
N THR A 423 8.06 -33.82 -11.28
CA THR A 423 6.98 -34.03 -12.27
C THR A 423 6.29 -32.71 -12.60
N THR A 424 5.87 -32.57 -13.84
CA THR A 424 5.13 -31.39 -14.33
C THR A 424 3.66 -31.69 -14.33
N ASN A 425 2.86 -30.97 -13.53
CA ASN A 425 1.41 -31.10 -13.50
C ASN A 425 0.75 -30.22 -14.59
N VAL A 426 1.23 -28.98 -14.71
CA VAL A 426 0.84 -28.05 -15.78
C VAL A 426 2.13 -27.38 -16.29
N ALA A 427 2.40 -27.54 -17.57
CA ALA A 427 3.65 -27.04 -18.17
C ALA A 427 3.84 -25.53 -17.92
N GLY A 428 5.01 -25.15 -17.40
CA GLY A 428 5.37 -23.77 -17.08
C GLY A 428 4.63 -23.15 -15.87
N ILE A 429 3.77 -23.87 -15.18
CA ILE A 429 2.94 -23.32 -14.09
C ILE A 429 3.01 -24.17 -12.82
N SER A 430 2.79 -25.48 -12.90
CA SER A 430 2.62 -26.32 -11.72
C SER A 430 3.47 -27.58 -11.80
N TYR A 431 4.15 -27.87 -10.70
CA TYR A 431 5.11 -28.97 -10.57
C TYR A 431 4.94 -29.69 -9.24
N CYS A 432 5.47 -30.88 -9.14
CA CYS A 432 5.55 -31.64 -7.92
C CYS A 432 6.92 -32.29 -7.76
N TYR A 433 7.60 -32.08 -6.63
CA TYR A 433 8.69 -32.93 -6.20
C TYR A 433 8.14 -34.09 -5.35
N THR A 434 8.48 -35.29 -5.71
CA THR A 434 8.22 -36.48 -4.92
C THR A 434 9.53 -36.97 -4.29
N VAL A 435 9.58 -36.93 -2.95
CA VAL A 435 10.72 -37.43 -2.16
C VAL A 435 10.34 -38.78 -1.58
N THR A 436 11.14 -39.77 -1.85
CA THR A 436 11.03 -41.13 -1.27
C THR A 436 12.08 -41.33 -0.18
N ASN A 437 11.86 -42.30 0.73
CA ASN A 437 12.77 -42.54 1.86
C ASN A 437 12.96 -41.33 2.76
N ILE A 438 11.83 -40.74 3.19
CA ILE A 438 11.82 -39.56 4.08
C ILE A 438 12.45 -39.92 5.45
N ALA A 439 13.38 -39.08 5.91
CA ALA A 439 13.88 -39.14 7.26
C ALA A 439 12.77 -38.75 8.26
N PRO A 440 12.83 -39.24 9.52
CA PRO A 440 11.83 -38.89 10.55
C PRO A 440 11.65 -37.39 10.77
N THR A 441 12.66 -36.59 10.49
CA THR A 441 12.63 -35.13 10.46
C THR A 441 13.34 -34.66 9.22
N GLY A 442 12.66 -33.86 8.40
CA GLY A 442 13.23 -33.30 7.18
C GLY A 442 12.62 -31.94 6.86
N PHE A 443 13.44 -30.99 6.50
CA PHE A 443 13.03 -29.69 6.00
C PHE A 443 13.40 -29.60 4.53
N TYR A 444 12.52 -29.04 3.73
CA TYR A 444 12.68 -28.93 2.29
C TYR A 444 12.50 -27.48 1.84
N ARG A 445 13.28 -27.08 0.87
CA ARG A 445 13.20 -25.78 0.19
C ARG A 445 13.37 -25.98 -1.30
N ILE A 446 12.54 -25.33 -2.11
CA ILE A 446 12.71 -25.27 -3.56
C ILE A 446 13.39 -23.94 -3.91
N GLN A 447 14.41 -23.99 -4.75
CA GLN A 447 15.02 -22.80 -5.31
C GLN A 447 15.08 -22.89 -6.83
N SER A 448 15.17 -21.74 -7.49
CA SER A 448 15.44 -21.61 -8.92
C SER A 448 16.83 -21.03 -9.11
N SER A 449 17.55 -21.57 -10.08
CA SER A 449 18.76 -20.93 -10.62
C SER A 449 18.49 -20.50 -12.06
N PRO A 450 19.09 -19.37 -12.50
CA PRO A 450 18.93 -18.86 -13.86
C PRO A 450 19.35 -19.88 -14.93
#